data_ed41fef9c32ba5204cfbeb2b345b55b1
#
_entry.id   ed41fef9c32ba5204cfbeb2b345b55b1
#
_cell.length_a   1.000
_cell.length_b   1.000
_cell.length_c   1.000
_cell.angle_alpha   90.00
_cell.angle_beta   90.00
_cell.angle_gamma   90.00
#
_symmetry.space_group_name_H-M   'P 1'
#
loop_
_entity.id
_entity.type
_entity.pdbx_description
1 polymer ?
#
loop_
_entity_poly.entity_id
_entity_poly.type
_entity_poly.pdbx_seq_one_letter_code
_entity_poly.pdbx_strand_id
1 'polypeptide(L)'
;MISGVSTASLFMREMNEDALTVLGGLGVKSTEIFLTTLSEYSEDFARLLAARRGELLVNSVHLLNTQFEPQLFGSHPRAKKDAFDILRRAMASAQIFGAKNYTFHGITRLKKNSVPPDAGKLAANFSEISAACAEYGVTLCLENVHWALYNQPGLFRAIHAGCPNLRAVFDVKQARLSCYPYQMYIKDMEGCISHVHLSDVDENGKICL
;
A
#
# COMPACT_ATOMS: atom_id res chain seq x y z
N MET A 1 -15.13 11.58 -6.08
CA MET A 1 -13.88 10.83 -6.38
C MET A 1 -12.86 11.84 -6.89
N ILE A 2 -11.61 11.79 -6.42
CA ILE A 2 -10.52 12.65 -6.89
C ILE A 2 -9.53 11.74 -7.60
N SER A 3 -9.14 12.09 -8.82
CA SER A 3 -8.05 11.42 -9.53
C SER A 3 -6.70 11.97 -9.06
N GLY A 4 -5.70 11.11 -9.02
CA GLY A 4 -4.35 11.45 -8.63
C GLY A 4 -3.31 10.66 -9.40
N VAL A 5 -2.04 10.99 -9.19
CA VAL A 5 -0.90 10.31 -9.81
C VAL A 5 0.06 9.90 -8.70
N SER A 6 0.48 8.63 -8.69
CA SER A 6 1.51 8.16 -7.78
C SER A 6 2.91 8.64 -8.23
N THR A 7 3.77 9.03 -7.28
CA THR A 7 5.18 9.33 -7.59
C THR A 7 5.91 8.10 -8.18
N ALA A 8 5.37 6.88 -7.97
CA ALA A 8 5.84 5.67 -8.64
C ALA A 8 5.82 5.75 -10.17
N SER A 9 4.95 6.58 -10.76
CA SER A 9 4.90 6.81 -12.21
C SER A 9 6.17 7.50 -12.75
N LEU A 10 6.91 8.17 -11.87
CA LEU A 10 8.19 8.84 -12.16
C LEU A 10 9.39 8.10 -11.56
N PHE A 11 9.18 6.91 -10.97
CA PHE A 11 10.25 6.11 -10.38
C PHE A 11 11.39 5.86 -11.38
N MET A 12 12.63 5.97 -10.91
CA MET A 12 13.86 5.92 -11.71
C MET A 12 14.06 7.09 -12.69
N ARG A 13 13.17 8.07 -12.72
CA ARG A 13 13.29 9.29 -13.52
C ARG A 13 13.48 10.52 -12.65
N GLU A 14 12.71 10.59 -11.56
CA GLU A 14 12.71 11.68 -10.60
C GLU A 14 12.81 11.13 -9.18
N MET A 15 13.47 11.88 -8.28
CA MET A 15 13.38 11.64 -6.86
C MET A 15 12.02 12.09 -6.32
N ASN A 16 11.57 11.55 -5.18
CA ASN A 16 10.22 11.83 -4.67
C ASN A 16 9.93 13.33 -4.48
N GLU A 17 10.90 14.09 -3.96
CA GLU A 17 10.78 15.53 -3.75
C GLU A 17 10.62 16.31 -5.05
N ASP A 18 11.27 15.88 -6.12
CA ASP A 18 11.17 16.49 -7.45
C ASP A 18 9.92 16.02 -8.19
N ALA A 19 9.55 14.73 -8.05
CA ALA A 19 8.31 14.19 -8.56
C ALA A 19 7.09 14.97 -8.06
N LEU A 20 7.04 15.34 -6.78
CA LEU A 20 5.96 16.16 -6.25
C LEU A 20 5.88 17.54 -6.91
N THR A 21 7.03 18.16 -7.17
CA THR A 21 7.12 19.45 -7.89
C THR A 21 6.60 19.31 -9.32
N VAL A 22 7.00 18.26 -10.03
CA VAL A 22 6.52 17.96 -11.39
C VAL A 22 5.01 17.75 -11.41
N LEU A 23 4.48 16.92 -10.51
CA LEU A 23 3.03 16.64 -10.44
C LEU A 23 2.22 17.90 -10.12
N GLY A 24 2.70 18.73 -9.21
CA GLY A 24 2.09 20.03 -8.90
C GLY A 24 2.07 20.97 -10.11
N GLY A 25 3.17 21.04 -10.87
CA GLY A 25 3.27 21.82 -12.09
C GLY A 25 2.34 21.34 -13.23
N LEU A 26 2.00 20.05 -13.25
CA LEU A 26 1.01 19.46 -14.16
C LEU A 26 -0.44 19.66 -13.71
N GLY A 27 -0.69 20.31 -12.59
CA GLY A 27 -2.03 20.57 -12.07
C GLY A 27 -2.71 19.35 -11.45
N VAL A 28 -1.95 18.29 -11.13
CA VAL A 28 -2.45 17.12 -10.38
C VAL A 28 -2.99 17.59 -9.03
N LYS A 29 -4.11 17.02 -8.58
CA LYS A 29 -4.77 17.42 -7.32
C LYS A 29 -4.48 16.48 -6.16
N SER A 30 -4.19 15.21 -6.44
CA SER A 30 -3.93 14.20 -5.42
C SER A 30 -2.78 13.31 -5.83
N THR A 31 -2.02 12.83 -4.85
CA THR A 31 -0.88 11.94 -5.09
C THR A 31 -0.85 10.81 -4.08
N GLU A 32 -0.22 9.72 -4.49
CA GLU A 32 0.38 8.72 -3.60
C GLU A 32 1.89 8.94 -3.60
N ILE A 33 2.50 8.95 -2.41
CA ILE A 33 3.95 9.05 -2.28
C ILE A 33 4.53 7.64 -2.18
N PHE A 34 5.40 7.30 -3.13
CA PHE A 34 6.05 6.00 -3.21
C PHE A 34 7.47 6.08 -2.63
N LEU A 35 7.61 5.79 -1.34
CA LEU A 35 8.90 5.77 -0.66
C LEU A 35 9.72 4.53 -1.06
N THR A 36 10.96 4.73 -1.42
CA THR A 36 11.80 3.70 -2.07
C THR A 36 12.92 3.18 -1.19
N THR A 37 13.36 3.95 -0.18
CA THR A 37 14.52 3.60 0.65
C THR A 37 14.25 3.83 2.14
N LEU A 38 15.02 3.15 3.00
CA LEU A 38 14.93 3.33 4.45
C LEU A 38 15.32 4.73 4.93
N SER A 39 16.17 5.44 4.18
CA SER A 39 16.53 6.83 4.48
C SER A 39 15.38 7.80 4.28
N GLU A 40 14.44 7.47 3.41
CA GLU A 40 13.21 8.25 3.20
C GLU A 40 12.21 8.12 4.35
N TYR A 41 12.41 7.17 5.28
CA TYR A 41 11.59 7.02 6.49
C TYR A 41 12.17 7.85 7.65
N SER A 42 12.61 9.08 7.35
CA SER A 42 13.13 10.02 8.33
C SER A 42 12.23 11.25 8.42
N GLU A 43 12.22 11.85 9.61
CA GLU A 43 11.42 13.06 9.86
C GLU A 43 11.87 14.22 8.97
N ASP A 44 13.18 14.39 8.76
CA ASP A 44 13.72 15.47 7.94
C ASP A 44 13.29 15.32 6.47
N PHE A 45 13.34 14.10 5.94
CA PHE A 45 12.88 13.83 4.58
C PHE A 45 11.37 14.01 4.45
N ALA A 46 10.61 13.58 5.45
CA ALA A 46 9.16 13.78 5.46
C ALA A 46 8.77 15.28 5.48
N ARG A 47 9.51 16.12 6.22
CA ARG A 47 9.35 17.60 6.21
C ARG A 47 9.71 18.19 4.85
N LEU A 48 10.74 17.68 4.18
CA LEU A 48 11.07 18.06 2.81
C LEU A 48 9.91 17.76 1.86
N LEU A 49 9.35 16.55 1.90
CA LEU A 49 8.20 16.18 1.08
C LEU A 49 6.96 17.03 1.38
N ALA A 50 6.70 17.29 2.67
CA ALA A 50 5.59 18.17 3.09
C ALA A 50 5.73 19.59 2.53
N ALA A 51 6.95 20.12 2.45
CA ALA A 51 7.22 21.42 1.85
C ALA A 51 7.09 21.40 0.30
N ARG A 52 7.54 20.31 -0.34
CA ARG A 52 7.55 20.17 -1.80
C ARG A 52 6.17 19.86 -2.40
N ARG A 53 5.28 19.21 -1.66
CA ARG A 53 3.96 18.84 -2.16
C ARG A 53 3.06 20.04 -2.49
N GLY A 54 3.31 21.23 -1.92
CA GLY A 54 2.45 22.39 -2.12
C GLY A 54 0.98 22.08 -1.76
N GLU A 55 0.07 22.30 -2.71
CA GLU A 55 -1.37 22.05 -2.57
C GLU A 55 -1.80 20.61 -2.89
N LEU A 56 -0.87 19.73 -3.29
CA LEU A 56 -1.20 18.32 -3.55
C LEU A 56 -1.77 17.66 -2.29
N LEU A 57 -2.92 17.02 -2.44
CA LEU A 57 -3.49 16.16 -1.41
C LEU A 57 -2.76 14.83 -1.43
N VAL A 58 -2.11 14.46 -0.34
CA VAL A 58 -1.50 13.13 -0.24
C VAL A 58 -2.55 12.15 0.24
N ASN A 59 -3.04 11.31 -0.67
CA ASN A 59 -4.03 10.29 -0.37
C ASN A 59 -3.42 9.11 0.39
N SER A 60 -2.26 8.65 -0.07
CA SER A 60 -1.64 7.43 0.45
C SER A 60 -0.12 7.50 0.42
N VAL A 61 0.50 6.67 1.24
CA VAL A 61 1.89 6.28 1.13
C VAL A 61 1.97 4.84 0.65
N HIS A 62 2.95 4.55 -0.19
CA HIS A 62 3.26 3.22 -0.67
C HIS A 62 4.76 2.98 -0.50
N LEU A 63 5.17 1.79 -0.12
CA LEU A 63 6.57 1.50 0.18
C LEU A 63 7.13 0.49 -0.82
N LEU A 64 8.24 0.83 -1.48
CA LEU A 64 8.95 -0.12 -2.35
C LEU A 64 9.59 -1.23 -1.53
N ASN A 65 10.12 -0.90 -0.36
CA ASN A 65 10.82 -1.87 0.48
C ASN A 65 9.83 -2.79 1.19
N THR A 66 9.26 -3.71 0.44
CA THR A 66 8.35 -4.74 0.98
C THR A 66 9.08 -5.81 1.79
N GLN A 67 10.41 -5.75 1.92
CA GLN A 67 11.19 -6.79 2.60
C GLN A 67 10.89 -6.88 4.10
N PHE A 68 10.46 -5.80 4.75
CA PHE A 68 10.09 -5.83 6.16
C PHE A 68 8.62 -6.27 6.36
N GLU A 69 7.74 -6.05 5.40
CA GLU A 69 6.31 -6.37 5.51
C GLU A 69 6.06 -7.84 5.87
N PRO A 70 6.70 -8.84 5.21
CA PRO A 70 6.56 -10.23 5.60
C PRO A 70 7.01 -10.53 7.03
N GLN A 71 7.98 -9.77 7.56
CA GLN A 71 8.50 -9.97 8.91
C GLN A 71 7.50 -9.55 10.00
N LEU A 72 6.55 -8.65 9.68
CA LEU A 72 5.42 -8.30 10.57
C LEU A 72 4.55 -9.52 10.92
N PHE A 73 4.53 -10.53 10.06
CA PHE A 73 3.80 -11.78 10.23
C PHE A 73 4.67 -12.92 10.80
N GLY A 74 5.96 -12.64 10.99
CA GLY A 74 6.94 -13.63 11.42
C GLY A 74 6.76 -14.04 12.90
N SER A 75 7.22 -15.26 13.21
CA SER A 75 7.25 -15.78 14.59
C SER A 75 8.53 -15.43 15.34
N HIS A 76 9.56 -14.93 14.67
CA HIS A 76 10.83 -14.55 15.31
C HIS A 76 10.69 -13.18 16.01
N PRO A 77 10.74 -13.08 17.36
CA PRO A 77 10.34 -11.87 18.07
C PRO A 77 11.18 -10.64 17.73
N ARG A 78 12.50 -10.80 17.53
CA ARG A 78 13.39 -9.68 17.19
C ARG A 78 13.13 -9.18 15.77
N ALA A 79 13.00 -10.08 14.79
CA ALA A 79 12.70 -9.68 13.42
C ALA A 79 11.33 -8.98 13.32
N LYS A 80 10.33 -9.48 14.04
CA LYS A 80 9.01 -8.83 14.12
C LYS A 80 9.11 -7.44 14.75
N LYS A 81 9.89 -7.31 15.85
CA LYS A 81 10.12 -6.01 16.50
C LYS A 81 10.77 -5.02 15.52
N ASP A 82 11.85 -5.43 14.83
CA ASP A 82 12.57 -4.58 13.87
C ASP A 82 11.64 -4.13 12.74
N ALA A 83 10.77 -5.03 12.25
CA ALA A 83 9.78 -4.70 11.23
C ALA A 83 8.75 -3.67 11.72
N PHE A 84 8.28 -3.77 12.97
CA PHE A 84 7.40 -2.76 13.57
C PHE A 84 8.11 -1.42 13.79
N ASP A 85 9.40 -1.43 14.13
CA ASP A 85 10.18 -0.19 14.28
C ASP A 85 10.32 0.53 12.91
N ILE A 86 10.53 -0.23 11.82
CA ILE A 86 10.52 0.31 10.45
C ILE A 86 9.14 0.84 10.08
N LEU A 87 8.08 0.08 10.35
CA LEU A 87 6.70 0.49 10.09
C LEU A 87 6.38 1.82 10.77
N ARG A 88 6.67 1.95 12.07
CA ARG A 88 6.40 3.18 12.82
C ARG A 88 7.14 4.39 12.26
N ARG A 89 8.40 4.22 11.85
CA ARG A 89 9.16 5.29 11.19
C ARG A 89 8.50 5.73 9.89
N ALA A 90 8.08 4.78 9.04
CA ALA A 90 7.39 5.08 7.79
C ALA A 90 6.04 5.77 8.04
N MET A 91 5.29 5.34 9.06
CA MET A 91 4.00 5.94 9.40
C MET A 91 4.15 7.33 10.03
N ALA A 92 5.20 7.57 10.83
CA ALA A 92 5.54 8.91 11.32
C ALA A 92 5.84 9.87 10.15
N SER A 93 6.60 9.40 9.15
CA SER A 93 6.85 10.17 7.93
C SER A 93 5.54 10.44 7.18
N ALA A 94 4.68 9.42 7.02
CA ALA A 94 3.38 9.54 6.36
C ALA A 94 2.48 10.60 7.04
N GLN A 95 2.45 10.62 8.37
CA GLN A 95 1.73 11.61 9.15
C GLN A 95 2.21 13.04 8.85
N ILE A 96 3.54 13.26 8.78
CA ILE A 96 4.14 14.59 8.56
C ILE A 96 3.75 15.15 7.19
N PHE A 97 3.82 14.36 6.12
CA PHE A 97 3.42 14.84 4.79
C PHE A 97 1.92 14.67 4.50
N GLY A 98 1.15 14.14 5.45
CA GLY A 98 -0.31 14.18 5.47
C GLY A 98 -1.02 13.02 4.78
N ALA A 99 -0.34 11.88 4.51
CA ALA A 99 -0.98 10.69 3.97
C ALA A 99 -2.06 10.15 4.91
N LYS A 100 -3.16 9.68 4.33
CA LYS A 100 -4.29 9.12 5.07
C LYS A 100 -4.34 7.59 5.04
N ASN A 101 -3.73 6.99 4.02
CA ASN A 101 -3.76 5.57 3.78
C ASN A 101 -2.34 5.04 3.59
N TYR A 102 -2.13 3.77 3.97
CA TYR A 102 -0.92 3.02 3.64
C TYR A 102 -1.29 1.87 2.72
N THR A 103 -0.82 1.92 1.47
CA THR A 103 -0.94 0.84 0.50
C THR A 103 0.02 -0.28 0.88
N PHE A 104 -0.52 -1.42 1.28
CA PHE A 104 0.21 -2.52 1.91
C PHE A 104 0.06 -3.81 1.12
N HIS A 105 1.18 -4.49 0.84
CA HIS A 105 1.18 -5.77 0.11
C HIS A 105 1.16 -6.99 1.03
N GLY A 106 1.82 -6.90 2.19
CA GLY A 106 1.90 -7.97 3.17
C GLY A 106 2.89 -9.07 2.80
N ILE A 107 2.45 -10.33 2.85
CA ILE A 107 3.31 -11.50 2.69
C ILE A 107 3.45 -11.86 1.21
N THR A 108 4.68 -12.08 0.76
CA THR A 108 4.95 -12.65 -0.57
C THR A 108 4.46 -14.09 -0.65
N ARG A 109 3.74 -14.43 -1.72
CA ARG A 109 3.27 -15.79 -1.96
C ARG A 109 4.41 -16.69 -2.42
N LEU A 110 4.66 -17.76 -1.67
CA LEU A 110 5.55 -18.83 -2.11
C LEU A 110 4.75 -19.82 -3.00
N LYS A 111 5.23 -20.10 -4.19
CA LYS A 111 4.56 -20.94 -5.21
C LYS A 111 4.13 -22.35 -4.74
N LYS A 112 4.68 -22.84 -3.63
CA LYS A 112 4.45 -24.20 -3.11
C LYS A 112 3.52 -24.28 -1.91
N ASN A 113 2.91 -23.20 -1.46
CA ASN A 113 1.97 -23.25 -0.35
C ASN A 113 0.65 -23.89 -0.81
N SER A 114 0.53 -25.20 -0.58
CA SER A 114 -0.71 -25.95 -0.81
C SER A 114 -1.72 -25.83 0.35
N VAL A 115 -1.31 -25.22 1.48
CA VAL A 115 -2.15 -25.05 2.64
C VAL A 115 -2.83 -23.69 2.57
N PRO A 116 -4.16 -23.63 2.65
CA PRO A 116 -4.87 -22.35 2.73
C PRO A 116 -4.38 -21.53 3.92
N PRO A 117 -4.27 -20.20 3.77
CA PRO A 117 -3.86 -19.35 4.89
C PRO A 117 -4.91 -19.38 6.01
N ASP A 118 -4.44 -19.42 7.25
CA ASP A 118 -5.30 -19.27 8.42
C ASP A 118 -5.80 -17.83 8.55
N ALA A 119 -7.04 -17.60 8.17
CA ALA A 119 -7.65 -16.28 8.17
C ALA A 119 -7.72 -15.65 9.58
N GLY A 120 -7.92 -16.45 10.62
CA GLY A 120 -7.94 -15.97 12.01
C GLY A 120 -6.57 -15.47 12.47
N LYS A 121 -5.52 -16.23 12.17
CA LYS A 121 -4.14 -15.81 12.46
C LYS A 121 -3.75 -14.56 11.64
N LEU A 122 -4.14 -14.51 10.38
CA LEU A 122 -3.92 -13.32 9.56
C LEU A 122 -4.66 -12.10 10.13
N ALA A 123 -5.93 -12.24 10.48
CA ALA A 123 -6.72 -11.16 11.05
C ALA A 123 -6.08 -10.59 12.34
N ALA A 124 -5.55 -11.44 13.21
CA ALA A 124 -4.84 -11.01 14.40
C ALA A 124 -3.58 -10.19 14.06
N ASN A 125 -2.76 -10.64 13.09
CA ASN A 125 -1.59 -9.89 12.66
C ASN A 125 -2.00 -8.55 11.99
N PHE A 126 -3.00 -8.55 11.11
CA PHE A 126 -3.50 -7.32 10.48
C PHE A 126 -4.06 -6.34 11.49
N SER A 127 -4.70 -6.82 12.56
CA SER A 127 -5.19 -5.96 13.65
C SER A 127 -4.04 -5.27 14.39
N GLU A 128 -2.95 -5.99 14.67
CA GLU A 128 -1.75 -5.43 15.31
C GLU A 128 -1.08 -4.37 14.40
N ILE A 129 -0.94 -4.67 13.10
CA ILE A 129 -0.36 -3.74 12.11
C ILE A 129 -1.26 -2.51 11.94
N SER A 130 -2.58 -2.71 11.83
CA SER A 130 -3.56 -1.63 11.69
C SER A 130 -3.56 -0.70 12.90
N ALA A 131 -3.43 -1.24 14.11
CA ALA A 131 -3.31 -0.47 15.35
C ALA A 131 -2.05 0.42 15.32
N ALA A 132 -0.91 -0.14 14.91
CA ALA A 132 0.33 0.62 14.80
C ALA A 132 0.26 1.74 13.75
N CYS A 133 -0.42 1.53 12.62
CA CYS A 133 -0.66 2.58 11.63
C CYS A 133 -1.59 3.68 12.18
N ALA A 134 -2.63 3.29 12.92
CA ALA A 134 -3.63 4.20 13.49
C ALA A 134 -3.04 5.15 14.54
N GLU A 135 -1.94 4.80 15.23
CA GLU A 135 -1.20 5.69 16.14
C GLU A 135 -0.75 6.98 15.43
N TYR A 136 -0.56 6.93 14.11
CA TYR A 136 -0.14 8.05 13.26
C TYR A 136 -1.28 8.64 12.41
N GLY A 137 -2.53 8.21 12.65
CA GLY A 137 -3.68 8.65 11.87
C GLY A 137 -3.70 8.11 10.43
N VAL A 138 -2.99 7.01 10.17
CA VAL A 138 -2.88 6.36 8.87
C VAL A 138 -3.69 5.06 8.87
N THR A 139 -4.50 4.86 7.85
CA THR A 139 -5.32 3.65 7.68
C THR A 139 -4.56 2.60 6.89
N LEU A 140 -4.45 1.38 7.41
CA LEU A 140 -3.87 0.25 6.69
C LEU A 140 -4.81 -0.21 5.58
N CYS A 141 -4.32 -0.28 4.34
CA CYS A 141 -5.11 -0.68 3.17
C CYS A 141 -4.41 -1.83 2.44
N LEU A 142 -5.00 -3.03 2.49
CA LEU A 142 -4.46 -4.21 1.82
C LEU A 142 -4.77 -4.18 0.33
N GLU A 143 -3.73 -4.27 -0.50
CA GLU A 143 -3.84 -4.29 -1.96
C GLU A 143 -3.94 -5.74 -2.48
N ASN A 144 -4.77 -5.94 -3.51
CA ASN A 144 -4.80 -7.20 -4.25
C ASN A 144 -3.61 -7.28 -5.19
N VAL A 145 -2.58 -8.04 -4.82
CA VAL A 145 -1.32 -8.13 -5.57
C VAL A 145 -1.05 -9.56 -6.00
N HIS A 146 -0.82 -9.80 -7.31
CA HIS A 146 -0.73 -11.14 -7.90
C HIS A 146 0.40 -12.02 -7.33
N TRP A 147 1.48 -11.43 -6.83
CA TRP A 147 2.60 -12.12 -6.21
C TRP A 147 2.52 -12.17 -4.67
N ALA A 148 1.57 -11.46 -4.08
CA ALA A 148 1.38 -11.43 -2.63
C ALA A 148 0.32 -12.45 -2.17
N LEU A 149 0.12 -12.53 -0.87
CA LEU A 149 -0.84 -13.43 -0.26
C LEU A 149 -2.27 -13.16 -0.74
N TYR A 150 -2.65 -11.88 -0.83
CA TYR A 150 -3.95 -11.47 -1.33
C TYR A 150 -3.95 -11.36 -2.86
N ASN A 151 -3.84 -12.50 -3.53
CA ASN A 151 -3.89 -12.58 -4.98
C ASN A 151 -5.18 -13.24 -5.52
N GLN A 152 -6.09 -13.64 -4.64
CA GLN A 152 -7.35 -14.28 -5.03
C GLN A 152 -8.51 -13.72 -4.20
N PRO A 153 -9.69 -13.52 -4.82
CA PRO A 153 -10.89 -13.06 -4.13
C PRO A 153 -11.32 -14.01 -3.00
N GLY A 154 -11.99 -13.45 -1.98
CA GLY A 154 -12.48 -14.17 -0.81
C GLY A 154 -11.58 -14.05 0.41
N LEU A 155 -10.27 -13.82 0.24
CA LEU A 155 -9.33 -13.74 1.36
C LEU A 155 -9.48 -12.43 2.14
N PHE A 156 -9.71 -11.30 1.46
CA PHE A 156 -9.90 -10.01 2.14
C PHE A 156 -11.07 -10.06 3.11
N ARG A 157 -12.23 -10.52 2.67
CA ARG A 157 -13.43 -10.64 3.51
C ARG A 157 -13.20 -11.55 4.71
N ALA A 158 -12.49 -12.66 4.51
CA ALA A 158 -12.17 -13.58 5.60
C ALA A 158 -11.26 -12.94 6.66
N ILE A 159 -10.28 -12.13 6.25
CA ILE A 159 -9.41 -11.36 7.18
C ILE A 159 -10.19 -10.23 7.84
N HIS A 160 -10.97 -9.47 7.05
CA HIS A 160 -11.73 -8.31 7.52
C HIS A 160 -12.76 -8.67 8.61
N ALA A 161 -13.31 -9.88 8.56
CA ALA A 161 -14.22 -10.37 9.60
C ALA A 161 -13.60 -10.34 11.03
N GLY A 162 -12.28 -10.50 11.14
CA GLY A 162 -11.56 -10.39 12.41
C GLY A 162 -10.69 -9.12 12.56
N CYS A 163 -10.66 -8.27 11.52
CA CYS A 163 -9.95 -6.99 11.51
C CYS A 163 -10.80 -5.90 10.82
N PRO A 164 -11.85 -5.38 11.45
CA PRO A 164 -12.82 -4.48 10.82
C PRO A 164 -12.24 -3.11 10.42
N ASN A 165 -11.10 -2.72 10.98
CA ASN A 165 -10.41 -1.47 10.64
C ASN A 165 -9.53 -1.58 9.37
N LEU A 166 -9.30 -2.80 8.87
CA LEU A 166 -8.57 -3.01 7.63
C LEU A 166 -9.38 -2.49 6.46
N ARG A 167 -8.75 -1.70 5.61
CA ARG A 167 -9.35 -1.23 4.35
C ARG A 167 -8.66 -1.92 3.16
N ALA A 168 -9.13 -1.63 1.96
CA ALA A 168 -8.63 -2.25 0.75
C ALA A 168 -8.18 -1.21 -0.28
N VAL A 169 -7.16 -1.58 -1.05
CA VAL A 169 -6.82 -0.96 -2.33
C VAL A 169 -7.18 -1.94 -3.43
N PHE A 170 -7.98 -1.50 -4.38
CA PHE A 170 -8.26 -2.30 -5.56
C PHE A 170 -7.34 -1.90 -6.71
N ASP A 171 -6.42 -2.78 -7.09
CA ASP A 171 -5.55 -2.60 -8.26
C ASP A 171 -6.05 -3.44 -9.44
N VAL A 172 -6.42 -2.74 -10.52
CA VAL A 172 -6.98 -3.33 -11.74
C VAL A 172 -5.95 -4.19 -12.47
N LYS A 173 -4.70 -3.73 -12.57
CA LYS A 173 -3.60 -4.47 -13.20
C LYS A 173 -3.30 -5.76 -12.44
N GLN A 174 -3.21 -5.68 -11.11
CA GLN A 174 -2.93 -6.84 -10.27
C GLN A 174 -4.06 -7.88 -10.33
N ALA A 175 -5.31 -7.44 -10.37
CA ALA A 175 -6.47 -8.33 -10.57
C ALA A 175 -6.35 -9.08 -11.91
N ARG A 176 -5.99 -8.39 -13.00
CA ARG A 176 -5.76 -8.99 -14.31
C ARG A 176 -4.62 -10.04 -14.26
N LEU A 177 -3.48 -9.68 -13.65
CA LEU A 177 -2.33 -10.59 -13.51
C LEU A 177 -2.64 -11.81 -12.66
N SER A 178 -3.59 -11.70 -11.74
CA SER A 178 -4.09 -12.81 -10.92
C SER A 178 -5.07 -13.73 -11.66
N CYS A 179 -5.49 -13.34 -12.88
CA CYS A 179 -6.43 -14.11 -13.72
C CYS A 179 -7.82 -14.33 -13.11
N TYR A 180 -8.29 -13.41 -12.27
CA TYR A 180 -9.66 -13.41 -11.73
C TYR A 180 -10.48 -12.24 -12.25
N PRO A 181 -11.81 -12.41 -12.45
CA PRO A 181 -12.69 -11.31 -12.81
C PRO A 181 -12.68 -10.17 -11.79
N TYR A 182 -12.64 -8.92 -12.25
CA TYR A 182 -12.61 -7.72 -11.40
C TYR A 182 -13.77 -7.69 -10.39
N GLN A 183 -14.96 -8.10 -10.84
CA GLN A 183 -16.17 -8.13 -10.03
C GLN A 183 -16.03 -8.98 -8.77
N MET A 184 -15.21 -10.03 -8.83
CA MET A 184 -14.96 -10.88 -7.66
C MET A 184 -14.16 -10.14 -6.58
N TYR A 185 -13.16 -9.33 -6.96
CA TYR A 185 -12.41 -8.49 -6.03
C TYR A 185 -13.27 -7.37 -5.48
N ILE A 186 -14.03 -6.68 -6.34
CA ILE A 186 -14.93 -5.60 -5.92
C ILE A 186 -15.95 -6.12 -4.89
N LYS A 187 -16.51 -7.31 -5.12
CA LYS A 187 -17.42 -7.96 -4.17
C LYS A 187 -16.73 -8.38 -2.87
N ASP A 188 -15.48 -8.86 -2.94
CA ASP A 188 -14.71 -9.24 -1.76
C ASP A 188 -14.37 -8.05 -0.87
N MET A 189 -14.06 -6.90 -1.49
CA MET A 189 -13.71 -5.62 -0.83
C MET A 189 -14.91 -4.69 -0.60
N GLU A 190 -16.14 -5.12 -0.87
CA GLU A 190 -17.35 -4.28 -0.86
C GLU A 190 -17.47 -3.49 0.45
N GLY A 191 -17.67 -2.16 0.34
CA GLY A 191 -17.74 -1.24 1.47
C GLY A 191 -16.39 -0.92 2.14
N CYS A 192 -15.28 -1.56 1.69
CA CYS A 192 -13.96 -1.41 2.32
C CYS A 192 -12.92 -0.73 1.42
N ILE A 193 -13.20 -0.48 0.15
CA ILE A 193 -12.25 0.14 -0.79
C ILE A 193 -11.99 1.59 -0.37
N SER A 194 -10.74 1.92 -0.05
CA SER A 194 -10.28 3.28 0.24
C SER A 194 -9.90 4.02 -1.02
N HIS A 195 -9.17 3.36 -1.90
CA HIS A 195 -8.78 3.92 -3.21
C HIS A 195 -8.51 2.80 -4.22
N VAL A 196 -8.30 3.22 -5.46
CA VAL A 196 -8.14 2.31 -6.59
C VAL A 196 -6.85 2.68 -7.33
N HIS A 197 -6.04 1.69 -7.66
CA HIS A 197 -4.94 1.84 -8.59
C HIS A 197 -5.41 1.49 -10.00
N LEU A 198 -5.30 2.47 -10.89
CA LEU A 198 -5.65 2.31 -12.30
C LEU A 198 -4.37 2.29 -13.12
N SER A 199 -4.24 1.31 -13.97
CA SER A 199 -3.25 1.23 -15.04
C SER A 199 -3.96 0.68 -16.26
N ASP A 200 -3.66 1.24 -17.40
CA ASP A 200 -4.16 0.72 -18.65
C ASP A 200 -3.19 -0.31 -19.25
N VAL A 201 -3.67 -1.03 -20.22
CA VAL A 201 -2.88 -2.00 -20.98
C VAL A 201 -3.26 -1.91 -22.45
N ASP A 202 -2.27 -1.98 -23.31
CA ASP A 202 -2.49 -2.04 -24.75
C ASP A 202 -3.11 -3.38 -25.20
N GLU A 203 -3.41 -3.51 -26.47
CA GLU A 203 -3.95 -4.72 -27.09
C GLU A 203 -3.09 -5.98 -26.89
N ASN A 204 -1.79 -5.81 -26.66
CA ASN A 204 -0.84 -6.88 -26.39
C ASN A 204 -0.72 -7.21 -24.89
N GLY A 205 -1.47 -6.51 -24.04
CA GLY A 205 -1.43 -6.67 -22.59
C GLY A 205 -0.25 -5.99 -21.91
N LYS A 206 0.52 -5.16 -22.64
CA LYS A 206 1.59 -4.33 -22.07
C LYS A 206 0.98 -3.13 -21.36
N ILE A 207 1.52 -2.82 -20.18
CA ILE A 207 1.09 -1.65 -19.41
C ILE A 207 1.41 -0.41 -20.22
N CYS A 208 0.39 0.43 -20.43
CA CYS A 208 0.51 1.77 -21.00
C CYS A 208 0.01 2.79 -19.95
N LEU A 209 0.61 3.97 -20.00
CA LEU A 209 0.25 5.14 -19.20
C LEU A 209 -0.57 6.09 -20.06
#